data_c900ee973bb9a85f6fe48404d1e91869
#
_entry.id   c900ee973bb9a85f6fe48404d1e91869
#
_cell.length_a   1.000
_cell.length_b   1.000
_cell.length_c   1.000
_cell.angle_alpha   90.00
_cell.angle_beta   90.00
_cell.angle_gamma   90.00
#
_symmetry.space_group_name_H-M   'P 1'
#
loop_
_entity.id
_entity.type
_entity.pdbx_description
1 polymer ?
#
loop_
_entity_poly.entity_id
_entity_poly.type
_entity_poly.pdbx_seq_one_letter_code
_entity_poly.pdbx_strand_id
1 'polypeptide(L)'
;MFRMRTQFLSAFVLVAALSARGEIVSKPIEYKQGDTVLEGWSVYDDAVHGKRPAVLVVHQWKGLGDYEKQRAEMLARLGYNVFAVDIYGKGVRPQNPQEAGAEAGKYKNDRSLLRARVAAGLEVLAKHDLTDPKRIAAIGYCFGGMGVLELARSGAEIAAVVTFHGALNNPAPADAKNIKAKVLALHGADDPYVPAKEVAAFEEEMRQGGVDWQLIAYGGAVHSFSERDAGNDNSKGAAYNERADRRSWEAMKQFFTEALK
;
A
#
# COMPACT_ATOMS: atom_id res chain seq x y z
N MET A 1 -57.30 57.50 5.08
CA MET A 1 -57.22 56.19 4.40
C MET A 1 -55.80 55.73 4.45
N PHE A 2 -55.41 55.02 5.55
CA PHE A 2 -54.03 54.46 5.76
C PHE A 2 -53.98 53.01 5.31
N ARG A 3 -53.10 52.71 4.32
CA ARG A 3 -52.84 51.34 3.87
C ARG A 3 -51.65 50.80 4.67
N MET A 4 -51.93 49.82 5.56
CA MET A 4 -50.93 49.00 6.22
C MET A 4 -50.31 48.00 5.21
N ARG A 5 -48.97 48.09 5.00
CA ARG A 5 -48.18 47.11 4.24
C ARG A 5 -47.70 46.04 5.23
N THR A 6 -48.25 44.85 5.09
CA THR A 6 -47.78 43.68 5.81
C THR A 6 -46.51 43.15 5.13
N GLN A 7 -45.38 43.19 5.84
CA GLN A 7 -44.13 42.57 5.39
C GLN A 7 -44.12 41.11 5.89
N PHE A 8 -44.10 40.17 4.94
CA PHE A 8 -43.85 38.77 5.24
C PHE A 8 -42.33 38.55 5.36
N LEU A 9 -41.85 38.26 6.57
CA LEU A 9 -40.51 37.78 6.82
C LEU A 9 -40.47 36.26 6.51
N SER A 10 -39.86 35.91 5.38
CA SER A 10 -39.55 34.51 5.08
C SER A 10 -38.28 34.08 5.86
N ALA A 11 -38.46 33.29 6.90
CA ALA A 11 -37.35 32.68 7.60
C ALA A 11 -36.77 31.54 6.76
N PHE A 12 -35.58 31.76 6.19
CA PHE A 12 -34.78 30.70 5.57
C PHE A 12 -34.18 29.80 6.71
N VAL A 13 -34.70 28.61 6.88
CA VAL A 13 -34.09 27.61 7.74
C VAL A 13 -32.93 26.97 6.96
N LEU A 14 -31.71 27.38 7.31
CA LEU A 14 -30.48 26.75 6.80
C LEU A 14 -30.31 25.41 7.51
N VAL A 15 -30.73 24.32 6.86
CA VAL A 15 -30.44 22.96 7.33
C VAL A 15 -28.96 22.69 7.02
N ALA A 16 -28.10 22.88 8.01
CA ALA A 16 -26.71 22.41 7.93
C ALA A 16 -26.75 20.89 7.94
N ALA A 17 -26.52 20.25 6.78
CA ALA A 17 -26.26 18.85 6.71
C ALA A 17 -24.93 18.59 7.44
N LEU A 18 -24.97 18.16 8.69
CA LEU A 18 -23.83 17.53 9.33
C LEU A 18 -23.53 16.26 8.53
N SER A 19 -22.50 16.31 7.70
CA SER A 19 -21.89 15.10 7.16
C SER A 19 -21.38 14.31 8.37
N ALA A 20 -22.08 13.25 8.75
CA ALA A 20 -21.59 12.31 9.74
C ALA A 20 -20.22 11.82 9.23
N ARG A 21 -19.14 12.25 9.88
CA ARG A 21 -17.83 11.64 9.64
C ARG A 21 -17.92 10.24 10.19
N GLY A 22 -17.71 9.24 9.32
CA GLY A 22 -17.67 7.86 9.73
C GLY A 22 -16.53 7.61 10.73
N GLU A 23 -16.67 6.54 11.47
CA GLU A 23 -15.63 6.05 12.36
C GLU A 23 -14.72 5.09 11.58
N ILE A 24 -13.41 5.21 11.79
CA ILE A 24 -12.46 4.24 11.25
C ILE A 24 -12.51 2.99 12.12
N VAL A 25 -13.10 1.95 11.57
CA VAL A 25 -13.15 0.63 12.21
C VAL A 25 -11.87 -0.12 11.89
N SER A 26 -11.17 -0.58 12.93
CA SER A 26 -9.96 -1.37 12.76
C SER A 26 -9.90 -2.55 13.74
N LYS A 27 -9.41 -3.71 13.27
CA LYS A 27 -9.32 -4.93 14.08
C LYS A 27 -8.27 -5.91 13.53
N PRO A 28 -7.62 -6.72 14.42
CA PRO A 28 -6.81 -7.83 13.99
C PRO A 28 -7.68 -8.93 13.37
N ILE A 29 -7.15 -9.60 12.35
CA ILE A 29 -7.77 -10.77 11.72
C ILE A 29 -6.73 -11.88 11.66
N GLU A 30 -7.02 -13.01 12.30
CA GLU A 30 -6.21 -14.22 12.17
C GLU A 30 -6.58 -14.97 10.89
N TYR A 31 -5.55 -15.45 10.21
CA TYR A 31 -5.68 -16.29 9.02
C TYR A 31 -4.50 -17.25 8.92
N LYS A 32 -4.47 -18.11 7.93
CA LYS A 32 -3.40 -19.12 7.79
C LYS A 32 -2.83 -19.13 6.39
N GLN A 33 -1.55 -19.49 6.31
CA GLN A 33 -0.91 -19.95 5.09
C GLN A 33 -0.17 -21.27 5.43
N GLY A 34 -0.65 -22.38 4.88
CA GLY A 34 -0.26 -23.71 5.35
C GLY A 34 -0.54 -23.85 6.85
N ASP A 35 0.43 -24.33 7.61
CA ASP A 35 0.33 -24.47 9.07
C ASP A 35 0.66 -23.19 9.85
N THR A 36 1.12 -22.14 9.18
CA THR A 36 1.49 -20.88 9.86
C THR A 36 0.26 -20.03 10.12
N VAL A 37 0.05 -19.67 11.37
CA VAL A 37 -0.94 -18.65 11.79
C VAL A 37 -0.36 -17.27 11.56
N LEU A 38 -1.13 -16.40 10.93
CA LEU A 38 -0.82 -15.03 10.60
C LEU A 38 -1.85 -14.11 11.25
N GLU A 39 -1.47 -12.89 11.58
CA GLU A 39 -2.37 -11.90 12.13
C GLU A 39 -2.21 -10.56 11.40
N GLY A 40 -3.14 -10.30 10.47
CA GLY A 40 -3.23 -9.05 9.73
C GLY A 40 -4.11 -8.02 10.43
N TRP A 41 -4.23 -6.84 9.82
CA TRP A 41 -4.98 -5.70 10.34
C TRP A 41 -5.99 -5.21 9.32
N SER A 42 -7.29 -5.37 9.60
CA SER A 42 -8.38 -4.90 8.74
C SER A 42 -8.80 -3.49 9.15
N VAL A 43 -8.99 -2.60 8.16
CA VAL A 43 -9.36 -1.20 8.39
C VAL A 43 -10.34 -0.73 7.32
N TYR A 44 -11.41 -0.04 7.72
CA TYR A 44 -12.36 0.60 6.80
C TYR A 44 -13.10 1.76 7.48
N ASP A 45 -13.67 2.66 6.68
CA ASP A 45 -14.56 3.73 7.15
C ASP A 45 -16.00 3.20 7.11
N ASP A 46 -16.72 3.25 8.24
CA ASP A 46 -18.09 2.74 8.37
C ASP A 46 -19.15 3.64 7.72
N ALA A 47 -18.83 4.92 7.46
CA ALA A 47 -19.71 5.81 6.70
C ALA A 47 -19.79 5.46 5.21
N VAL A 48 -18.84 4.69 4.69
CA VAL A 48 -18.86 4.24 3.30
C VAL A 48 -19.62 2.91 3.21
N HIS A 49 -20.77 2.89 2.53
CA HIS A 49 -21.61 1.68 2.46
C HIS A 49 -21.37 0.88 1.17
N GLY A 50 -21.60 -0.43 1.25
CA GLY A 50 -21.52 -1.35 0.11
C GLY A 50 -20.08 -1.73 -0.26
N LYS A 51 -19.99 -2.49 -1.37
CA LYS A 51 -18.71 -2.94 -1.92
C LYS A 51 -17.94 -1.76 -2.50
N ARG A 52 -16.64 -1.74 -2.22
CA ARG A 52 -15.73 -0.64 -2.58
C ARG A 52 -14.37 -1.18 -3.04
N PRO A 53 -13.56 -0.36 -3.73
CA PRO A 53 -12.19 -0.74 -4.02
C PRO A 53 -11.44 -1.08 -2.74
N ALA A 54 -10.50 -2.02 -2.84
CA ALA A 54 -9.75 -2.50 -1.68
C ALA A 54 -8.25 -2.42 -1.90
N VAL A 55 -7.50 -2.24 -0.81
CA VAL A 55 -6.04 -2.11 -0.85
C VAL A 55 -5.39 -3.06 0.14
N LEU A 56 -4.52 -3.93 -0.36
CA LEU A 56 -3.63 -4.74 0.44
C LEU A 56 -2.38 -3.92 0.80
N VAL A 57 -1.97 -3.91 2.06
CA VAL A 57 -0.76 -3.21 2.51
C VAL A 57 0.26 -4.25 2.98
N VAL A 58 1.45 -4.29 2.37
CA VAL A 58 2.53 -5.20 2.75
C VAL A 58 3.59 -4.46 3.54
N HIS A 59 3.90 -4.98 4.72
CA HIS A 59 4.78 -4.35 5.69
C HIS A 59 6.25 -4.33 5.27
N GLN A 60 7.02 -3.42 5.85
CA GLN A 60 8.45 -3.36 5.74
C GLN A 60 9.16 -4.46 6.55
N TRP A 61 10.49 -4.45 6.59
CA TRP A 61 11.32 -5.52 7.13
C TRP A 61 11.18 -5.79 8.64
N LYS A 62 10.57 -4.87 9.41
CA LYS A 62 10.32 -5.03 10.86
C LYS A 62 9.02 -5.79 11.17
N GLY A 63 8.27 -6.23 10.15
CA GLY A 63 6.97 -6.87 10.35
C GLY A 63 5.82 -5.85 10.39
N LEU A 64 4.59 -6.36 10.55
CA LEU A 64 3.38 -5.51 10.62
C LEU A 64 3.38 -4.69 11.90
N GLY A 65 3.58 -3.39 11.79
CA GLY A 65 3.70 -2.44 12.88
C GLY A 65 2.75 -1.23 12.76
N ASP A 66 3.00 -0.22 13.58
CA ASP A 66 2.15 0.98 13.64
C ASP A 66 2.23 1.82 12.37
N TYR A 67 3.37 1.80 11.67
CA TYR A 67 3.52 2.50 10.41
C TYR A 67 2.53 1.99 9.36
N GLU A 68 2.45 0.68 9.14
CA GLU A 68 1.53 0.08 8.19
C GLU A 68 0.07 0.26 8.60
N LYS A 69 -0.23 0.18 9.91
CA LYS A 69 -1.57 0.46 10.45
C LYS A 69 -1.99 1.89 10.17
N GLN A 70 -1.11 2.89 10.37
CA GLN A 70 -1.38 4.29 10.05
C GLN A 70 -1.61 4.49 8.55
N ARG A 71 -0.79 3.86 7.68
CA ARG A 71 -0.99 3.92 6.22
C ARG A 71 -2.32 3.27 5.81
N ALA A 72 -2.71 2.16 6.47
CA ALA A 72 -4.00 1.51 6.25
C ALA A 72 -5.17 2.43 6.66
N GLU A 73 -5.08 3.14 7.78
CA GLU A 73 -6.09 4.12 8.19
C GLU A 73 -6.19 5.30 7.19
N MET A 74 -5.05 5.79 6.71
CA MET A 74 -5.04 6.85 5.69
C MET A 74 -5.78 6.41 4.42
N LEU A 75 -5.62 5.15 3.99
CA LEU A 75 -6.34 4.58 2.85
C LEU A 75 -7.83 4.39 3.15
N ALA A 76 -8.18 3.91 4.35
CA ALA A 76 -9.58 3.77 4.75
C ALA A 76 -10.32 5.11 4.74
N ARG A 77 -9.67 6.21 5.16
CA ARG A 77 -10.21 7.59 5.09
C ARG A 77 -10.39 8.08 3.64
N LEU A 78 -9.76 7.44 2.65
CA LEU A 78 -10.01 7.68 1.23
C LEU A 78 -11.16 6.81 0.67
N GLY A 79 -11.80 6.00 1.52
CA GLY A 79 -12.95 5.16 1.16
C GLY A 79 -12.60 3.73 0.74
N TYR A 80 -11.34 3.29 0.87
CA TYR A 80 -10.94 1.91 0.58
C TYR A 80 -11.30 0.95 1.73
N ASN A 81 -11.57 -0.31 1.38
CA ASN A 81 -11.45 -1.41 2.34
C ASN A 81 -9.99 -1.87 2.37
N VAL A 82 -9.35 -1.93 3.54
CA VAL A 82 -7.90 -2.12 3.64
C VAL A 82 -7.56 -3.33 4.50
N PHE A 83 -6.57 -4.10 4.07
CA PHE A 83 -6.00 -5.17 4.87
C PHE A 83 -4.47 -5.09 4.85
N ALA A 84 -3.86 -4.82 6.01
CA ALA A 84 -2.43 -4.91 6.19
C ALA A 84 -2.05 -6.35 6.56
N VAL A 85 -1.23 -6.98 5.70
CA VAL A 85 -0.90 -8.41 5.83
C VAL A 85 0.25 -8.64 6.80
N ASP A 86 0.23 -9.76 7.48
CA ASP A 86 1.36 -10.32 8.21
C ASP A 86 2.07 -11.34 7.31
N ILE A 87 3.37 -11.13 7.07
CA ILE A 87 4.19 -12.06 6.30
C ILE A 87 4.91 -13.05 7.19
N TYR A 88 5.29 -12.61 8.41
CA TYR A 88 6.22 -13.34 9.25
C TYR A 88 5.54 -14.41 10.13
N GLY A 89 4.37 -14.11 10.65
CA GLY A 89 3.63 -14.97 11.57
C GLY A 89 3.07 -14.18 12.75
N LYS A 90 1.98 -14.69 13.32
CA LYS A 90 1.35 -14.06 14.48
C LYS A 90 2.35 -13.90 15.62
N GLY A 91 2.52 -12.67 16.10
CA GLY A 91 3.44 -12.33 17.18
C GLY A 91 4.92 -12.22 16.77
N VAL A 92 5.30 -12.53 15.52
CA VAL A 92 6.67 -12.35 15.04
C VAL A 92 6.91 -10.88 14.72
N ARG A 93 7.59 -10.19 15.62
CA ARG A 93 7.90 -8.74 15.50
C ARG A 93 9.36 -8.53 15.91
N PRO A 94 10.30 -8.51 14.93
CA PRO A 94 11.72 -8.27 15.18
C PRO A 94 11.97 -7.01 15.99
N GLN A 95 12.79 -7.10 17.02
CA GLN A 95 13.03 -6.01 17.97
C GLN A 95 14.27 -5.19 17.65
N ASN A 96 15.13 -5.67 16.77
CA ASN A 96 16.37 -5.02 16.37
C ASN A 96 16.69 -5.27 14.90
N PRO A 97 17.62 -4.50 14.29
CA PRO A 97 17.98 -4.64 12.88
C PRO A 97 18.50 -6.03 12.48
N GLN A 98 19.20 -6.72 13.37
CA GLN A 98 19.73 -8.06 13.10
C GLN A 98 18.59 -9.08 12.96
N GLU A 99 17.66 -9.08 13.88
CA GLU A 99 16.47 -9.94 13.81
C GLU A 99 15.62 -9.61 12.58
N ALA A 100 15.39 -8.34 12.31
CA ALA A 100 14.62 -7.89 11.14
C ALA A 100 15.28 -8.32 9.83
N GLY A 101 16.61 -8.22 9.73
CA GLY A 101 17.37 -8.68 8.58
C GLY A 101 17.29 -10.20 8.39
N ALA A 102 17.41 -10.96 9.49
CA ALA A 102 17.29 -12.41 9.46
C ALA A 102 15.89 -12.86 9.06
N GLU A 103 14.84 -12.23 9.61
CA GLU A 103 13.46 -12.56 9.30
C GLU A 103 13.12 -12.24 7.85
N ALA A 104 13.38 -11.00 7.39
CA ALA A 104 13.17 -10.61 6.00
C ALA A 104 13.98 -11.47 5.01
N GLY A 105 15.19 -11.89 5.42
CA GLY A 105 16.07 -12.76 4.63
C GLY A 105 15.44 -14.08 4.23
N LYS A 106 14.63 -14.70 5.09
CA LYS A 106 13.92 -15.95 4.78
C LYS A 106 13.08 -15.81 3.51
N TYR A 107 12.33 -14.72 3.41
CA TYR A 107 11.40 -14.45 2.29
C TYR A 107 12.10 -13.84 1.08
N LYS A 108 13.18 -13.08 1.29
CA LYS A 108 14.02 -12.59 0.18
C LYS A 108 14.71 -13.75 -0.56
N ASN A 109 15.08 -14.80 0.15
CA ASN A 109 15.74 -15.98 -0.40
C ASN A 109 14.74 -17.05 -0.89
N ASP A 110 13.50 -17.01 -0.42
CA ASP A 110 12.40 -17.86 -0.88
C ASP A 110 11.23 -17.02 -1.40
N ARG A 111 11.29 -16.66 -2.67
CA ARG A 111 10.26 -15.87 -3.35
C ARG A 111 8.92 -16.61 -3.43
N SER A 112 8.94 -17.94 -3.48
CA SER A 112 7.72 -18.74 -3.51
C SER A 112 6.97 -18.62 -2.18
N LEU A 113 7.69 -18.70 -1.06
CA LEU A 113 7.11 -18.48 0.26
C LEU A 113 6.59 -17.05 0.42
N LEU A 114 7.33 -16.02 -0.05
CA LEU A 114 6.86 -14.64 -0.02
C LEU A 114 5.55 -14.48 -0.80
N ARG A 115 5.50 -14.97 -2.04
CA ARG A 115 4.29 -14.97 -2.89
C ARG A 115 3.11 -15.63 -2.17
N ALA A 116 3.33 -16.80 -1.57
CA ALA A 116 2.28 -17.52 -0.85
C ALA A 116 1.76 -16.74 0.38
N ARG A 117 2.65 -16.07 1.14
CA ARG A 117 2.26 -15.23 2.29
C ARG A 117 1.41 -14.02 1.87
N VAL A 118 1.84 -13.30 0.84
CA VAL A 118 1.11 -12.13 0.34
C VAL A 118 -0.23 -12.57 -0.26
N ALA A 119 -0.25 -13.67 -1.03
CA ALA A 119 -1.47 -14.22 -1.63
C ALA A 119 -2.51 -14.64 -0.57
N ALA A 120 -2.08 -15.24 0.55
CA ALA A 120 -2.99 -15.59 1.65
C ALA A 120 -3.69 -14.35 2.23
N GLY A 121 -2.97 -13.24 2.39
CA GLY A 121 -3.57 -11.96 2.81
C GLY A 121 -4.49 -11.37 1.74
N LEU A 122 -4.16 -11.50 0.46
CA LEU A 122 -5.02 -11.09 -0.64
C LEU A 122 -6.36 -11.84 -0.63
N GLU A 123 -6.33 -13.14 -0.33
CA GLU A 123 -7.57 -13.93 -0.21
C GLU A 123 -8.47 -13.43 0.92
N VAL A 124 -7.91 -13.06 2.08
CA VAL A 124 -8.67 -12.47 3.20
C VAL A 124 -9.36 -11.20 2.75
N LEU A 125 -8.61 -10.29 2.09
CA LEU A 125 -9.14 -9.03 1.60
C LEU A 125 -10.23 -9.23 0.53
N ALA A 126 -10.01 -10.13 -0.43
CA ALA A 126 -10.93 -10.39 -1.53
C ALA A 126 -12.26 -10.99 -1.05
N LYS A 127 -12.24 -11.80 0.01
CA LYS A 127 -13.42 -12.44 0.61
C LYS A 127 -14.18 -11.52 1.58
N HIS A 128 -13.65 -10.35 1.92
CA HIS A 128 -14.30 -9.41 2.84
C HIS A 128 -15.55 -8.81 2.19
N ASP A 129 -16.67 -8.75 2.91
CA ASP A 129 -18.00 -8.34 2.40
C ASP A 129 -17.99 -6.94 1.76
N LEU A 130 -17.13 -6.04 2.24
CA LEU A 130 -16.99 -4.69 1.73
C LEU A 130 -16.08 -4.59 0.48
N THR A 131 -15.41 -5.66 0.07
CA THR A 131 -14.49 -5.64 -1.07
C THR A 131 -15.22 -5.82 -2.38
N ASP A 132 -14.93 -4.95 -3.35
CA ASP A 132 -15.18 -5.24 -4.75
C ASP A 132 -13.97 -6.02 -5.31
N PRO A 133 -14.11 -7.32 -5.59
CA PRO A 133 -12.98 -8.16 -5.99
C PRO A 133 -12.38 -7.80 -7.36
N LYS A 134 -13.07 -6.98 -8.15
CA LYS A 134 -12.55 -6.47 -9.43
C LYS A 134 -11.68 -5.22 -9.27
N ARG A 135 -11.74 -4.59 -8.11
CA ARG A 135 -11.04 -3.32 -7.83
C ARG A 135 -10.13 -3.46 -6.61
N ILE A 136 -9.15 -4.37 -6.70
CA ILE A 136 -8.15 -4.57 -5.65
C ILE A 136 -6.79 -4.06 -6.15
N ALA A 137 -6.12 -3.29 -5.31
CA ALA A 137 -4.72 -2.92 -5.46
C ALA A 137 -3.89 -3.44 -4.29
N ALA A 138 -2.57 -3.49 -4.46
CA ALA A 138 -1.65 -3.76 -3.38
C ALA A 138 -0.56 -2.69 -3.31
N ILE A 139 -0.24 -2.24 -2.09
CA ILE A 139 0.90 -1.35 -1.85
C ILE A 139 1.89 -2.01 -0.89
N GLY A 140 3.15 -1.67 -1.01
CA GLY A 140 4.17 -2.17 -0.11
C GLY A 140 5.34 -1.20 0.07
N TYR A 141 5.94 -1.24 1.25
CA TYR A 141 7.02 -0.35 1.66
C TYR A 141 8.30 -1.17 1.88
N CYS A 142 9.45 -0.71 1.36
CA CYS A 142 10.74 -1.39 1.55
C CYS A 142 10.67 -2.88 1.15
N PHE A 143 10.82 -3.81 2.09
CA PHE A 143 10.61 -5.24 1.92
C PHE A 143 9.23 -5.57 1.32
N GLY A 144 8.18 -4.90 1.81
CA GLY A 144 6.81 -5.08 1.29
C GLY A 144 6.65 -4.59 -0.15
N GLY A 145 7.44 -3.60 -0.59
CA GLY A 145 7.48 -3.17 -1.98
C GLY A 145 7.92 -4.28 -2.92
N MET A 146 8.92 -5.06 -2.52
CA MET A 146 9.28 -6.31 -3.20
C MET A 146 8.13 -7.33 -3.14
N GLY A 147 7.46 -7.44 -1.97
CA GLY A 147 6.35 -8.39 -1.79
C GLY A 147 5.21 -8.16 -2.76
N VAL A 148 4.81 -6.90 -3.01
CA VAL A 148 3.73 -6.60 -3.97
C VAL A 148 4.16 -6.81 -5.42
N LEU A 149 5.44 -6.57 -5.76
CA LEU A 149 5.97 -6.92 -7.07
C LEU A 149 5.99 -8.44 -7.29
N GLU A 150 6.37 -9.22 -6.27
CA GLU A 150 6.31 -10.68 -6.33
C GLU A 150 4.88 -11.21 -6.44
N LEU A 151 3.91 -10.56 -5.79
CA LEU A 151 2.50 -10.86 -5.98
C LEU A 151 2.06 -10.64 -7.43
N ALA A 152 2.43 -9.52 -8.03
CA ALA A 152 2.13 -9.25 -9.44
C ALA A 152 2.81 -10.26 -10.37
N ARG A 153 4.10 -10.56 -10.16
CA ARG A 153 4.88 -11.56 -10.92
C ARG A 153 4.32 -12.98 -10.81
N SER A 154 3.58 -13.29 -9.74
CA SER A 154 2.88 -14.57 -9.61
C SER A 154 1.62 -14.69 -10.47
N GLY A 155 1.21 -13.61 -11.15
CA GLY A 155 0.00 -13.58 -11.97
C GLY A 155 -1.29 -13.31 -11.19
N ALA A 156 -1.19 -12.69 -10.01
CA ALA A 156 -2.35 -12.37 -9.19
C ALA A 156 -3.36 -11.49 -9.95
N GLU A 157 -4.65 -11.79 -9.79
CA GLU A 157 -5.77 -11.06 -10.40
C GLU A 157 -6.08 -9.81 -9.59
N ILE A 158 -5.23 -8.79 -9.70
CA ILE A 158 -5.41 -7.49 -9.06
C ILE A 158 -5.22 -6.36 -10.07
N ALA A 159 -5.84 -5.22 -9.84
CA ALA A 159 -5.84 -4.11 -10.78
C ALA A 159 -4.50 -3.36 -10.79
N ALA A 160 -3.84 -3.21 -9.64
CA ALA A 160 -2.63 -2.42 -9.52
C ALA A 160 -1.72 -2.87 -8.38
N VAL A 161 -0.42 -2.62 -8.53
CA VAL A 161 0.57 -2.66 -7.44
C VAL A 161 1.36 -1.36 -7.37
N VAL A 162 1.66 -0.91 -6.16
CA VAL A 162 2.51 0.26 -5.91
C VAL A 162 3.61 -0.10 -4.93
N THR A 163 4.86 0.09 -5.32
CA THR A 163 6.01 -0.10 -4.45
C THR A 163 6.60 1.24 -4.01
N PHE A 164 6.73 1.45 -2.69
CA PHE A 164 7.37 2.61 -2.11
C PHE A 164 8.78 2.22 -1.64
N HIS A 165 9.81 2.82 -2.21
CA HIS A 165 11.22 2.53 -1.89
C HIS A 165 11.51 1.03 -1.72
N GLY A 166 10.87 0.20 -2.53
CA GLY A 166 11.04 -1.25 -2.49
C GLY A 166 12.23 -1.70 -3.32
N ALA A 167 12.78 -2.86 -2.98
CA ALA A 167 13.74 -3.53 -3.83
C ALA A 167 13.06 -3.98 -5.14
N LEU A 168 13.69 -3.67 -6.26
CA LEU A 168 13.14 -3.90 -7.61
C LEU A 168 13.67 -5.20 -8.24
N ASN A 169 14.73 -5.78 -7.66
CA ASN A 169 15.39 -6.96 -8.18
C ASN A 169 14.46 -8.16 -8.38
N ASN A 170 14.66 -8.86 -9.48
CA ASN A 170 13.94 -10.10 -9.79
C ASN A 170 14.93 -11.20 -10.19
N PRO A 171 14.99 -12.33 -9.46
CA PRO A 171 15.80 -13.48 -9.86
C PRO A 171 15.23 -14.25 -11.06
N ALA A 172 13.96 -14.02 -11.41
CA ALA A 172 13.26 -14.67 -12.52
C ALA A 172 12.57 -13.63 -13.43
N PRO A 173 13.30 -12.82 -14.24
CA PRO A 173 12.71 -11.73 -15.03
C PRO A 173 11.62 -12.19 -16.00
N ALA A 174 11.66 -13.45 -16.44
CA ALA A 174 10.63 -14.02 -17.30
C ALA A 174 9.22 -14.03 -16.67
N ASP A 175 9.11 -13.94 -15.34
CA ASP A 175 7.83 -13.89 -14.62
C ASP A 175 7.05 -12.60 -14.90
N ALA A 176 7.71 -11.56 -15.42
CA ALA A 176 7.02 -10.32 -15.83
C ALA A 176 5.88 -10.58 -16.84
N LYS A 177 5.96 -11.64 -17.63
CA LYS A 177 4.90 -12.04 -18.58
C LYS A 177 3.60 -12.46 -17.88
N ASN A 178 3.65 -12.79 -16.59
CA ASN A 178 2.48 -13.16 -15.81
C ASN A 178 1.77 -11.93 -15.21
N ILE A 179 2.41 -10.77 -15.19
CA ILE A 179 1.88 -9.55 -14.56
C ILE A 179 0.65 -9.08 -15.31
N LYS A 180 -0.48 -9.01 -14.61
CA LYS A 180 -1.76 -8.50 -15.11
C LYS A 180 -2.06 -7.10 -14.58
N ALA A 181 -1.49 -6.80 -13.42
CA ALA A 181 -1.65 -5.53 -12.74
C ALA A 181 -0.92 -4.38 -13.44
N LYS A 182 -1.46 -3.17 -13.35
CA LYS A 182 -0.66 -1.95 -13.58
C LYS A 182 0.36 -1.79 -12.45
N VAL A 183 1.57 -1.30 -12.77
CA VAL A 183 2.68 -1.20 -11.81
C VAL A 183 3.14 0.24 -11.66
N LEU A 184 3.21 0.73 -10.40
CA LEU A 184 3.82 2.02 -10.07
C LEU A 184 4.99 1.81 -9.11
N ALA A 185 6.20 2.19 -9.53
CA ALA A 185 7.38 2.19 -8.69
C ALA A 185 7.71 3.62 -8.24
N LEU A 186 7.71 3.86 -6.92
CA LEU A 186 8.01 5.13 -6.27
C LEU A 186 9.37 5.01 -5.59
N HIS A 187 10.40 5.57 -6.23
CA HIS A 187 11.81 5.31 -5.94
C HIS A 187 12.52 6.54 -5.40
N GLY A 188 13.38 6.37 -4.39
CA GLY A 188 14.33 7.40 -3.98
C GLY A 188 15.51 7.44 -4.95
N ALA A 189 15.71 8.57 -5.65
CA ALA A 189 16.74 8.66 -6.71
C ALA A 189 18.17 8.42 -6.19
N ASP A 190 18.39 8.64 -4.88
CA ASP A 190 19.68 8.50 -4.21
C ASP A 190 19.70 7.26 -3.27
N ASP A 191 18.80 6.30 -3.48
CA ASP A 191 18.70 5.08 -2.66
C ASP A 191 19.90 4.14 -2.91
N PRO A 192 20.81 3.96 -1.94
CA PRO A 192 21.98 3.12 -2.12
C PRO A 192 21.65 1.61 -2.13
N TYR A 193 20.49 1.23 -1.64
CA TYR A 193 20.05 -0.18 -1.58
C TYR A 193 19.40 -0.65 -2.88
N VAL A 194 19.00 0.30 -3.76
CA VAL A 194 18.42 0.02 -5.09
C VAL A 194 19.22 0.81 -6.12
N PRO A 195 20.41 0.33 -6.51
CA PRO A 195 21.30 1.04 -7.41
C PRO A 195 20.74 1.17 -8.83
N ALA A 196 21.24 2.15 -9.59
CA ALA A 196 20.76 2.45 -10.95
C ALA A 196 20.70 1.23 -11.89
N LYS A 197 21.61 0.27 -11.72
CA LYS A 197 21.58 -0.99 -12.50
C LYS A 197 20.35 -1.85 -12.21
N GLU A 198 19.86 -1.84 -10.96
CA GLU A 198 18.65 -2.57 -10.57
C GLU A 198 17.40 -1.86 -11.10
N VAL A 199 17.38 -0.52 -11.08
CA VAL A 199 16.33 0.28 -11.70
C VAL A 199 16.25 -0.01 -13.21
N ALA A 200 17.40 0.02 -13.92
CA ALA A 200 17.43 -0.27 -15.33
C ALA A 200 16.99 -1.71 -15.67
N ALA A 201 17.36 -2.69 -14.83
CA ALA A 201 16.92 -4.07 -14.98
C ALA A 201 15.41 -4.23 -14.77
N PHE A 202 14.84 -3.54 -13.80
CA PHE A 202 13.39 -3.50 -13.57
C PHE A 202 12.65 -2.89 -14.77
N GLU A 203 13.12 -1.76 -15.29
CA GLU A 203 12.51 -1.14 -16.46
C GLU A 203 12.52 -2.07 -17.68
N GLU A 204 13.64 -2.77 -17.90
CA GLU A 204 13.75 -3.75 -18.98
C GLU A 204 12.83 -4.95 -18.76
N GLU A 205 12.75 -5.46 -17.54
CA GLU A 205 11.79 -6.49 -17.15
C GLU A 205 10.35 -6.10 -17.50
N MET A 206 9.93 -4.88 -17.12
CA MET A 206 8.58 -4.40 -17.40
C MET A 206 8.30 -4.27 -18.91
N ARG A 207 9.29 -3.80 -19.69
CA ARG A 207 9.17 -3.71 -21.16
C ARG A 207 9.03 -5.10 -21.79
N GLN A 208 9.87 -6.04 -21.39
CA GLN A 208 9.83 -7.41 -21.92
C GLN A 208 8.56 -8.17 -21.54
N GLY A 209 7.99 -7.87 -20.37
CA GLY A 209 6.71 -8.39 -19.92
C GLY A 209 5.49 -7.78 -20.62
N GLY A 210 5.66 -6.66 -21.33
CA GLY A 210 4.53 -5.89 -21.90
C GLY A 210 3.64 -5.27 -20.83
N VAL A 211 4.19 -4.98 -19.65
CA VAL A 211 3.46 -4.47 -18.48
C VAL A 211 3.09 -3.00 -18.68
N ASP A 212 1.92 -2.59 -18.19
CA ASP A 212 1.59 -1.16 -18.02
C ASP A 212 2.22 -0.67 -16.71
N TRP A 213 3.26 0.15 -16.82
CA TRP A 213 4.06 0.55 -15.67
C TRP A 213 4.53 2.00 -15.71
N GLN A 214 4.79 2.54 -14.52
CA GLN A 214 5.42 3.84 -14.30
C GLN A 214 6.50 3.71 -13.23
N LEU A 215 7.58 4.49 -13.35
CA LEU A 215 8.58 4.70 -12.31
C LEU A 215 8.76 6.18 -12.08
N ILE A 216 8.65 6.61 -10.82
CA ILE A 216 8.88 8.00 -10.42
C ILE A 216 10.05 8.02 -9.44
N ALA A 217 11.14 8.67 -9.82
CA ALA A 217 12.31 8.86 -8.99
C ALA A 217 12.29 10.25 -8.32
N TYR A 218 12.47 10.27 -7.00
CA TYR A 218 12.47 11.48 -6.18
C TYR A 218 13.90 11.91 -5.87
N GLY A 219 14.38 12.99 -6.51
CA GLY A 219 15.72 13.53 -6.27
C GLY A 219 15.93 13.99 -4.83
N GLY A 220 17.08 13.67 -4.24
CA GLY A 220 17.42 13.96 -2.85
C GLY A 220 16.73 13.04 -1.84
N ALA A 221 16.04 11.99 -2.27
CA ALA A 221 15.44 10.98 -1.41
C ALA A 221 16.24 9.67 -1.48
N VAL A 222 16.51 9.10 -0.31
CA VAL A 222 17.14 7.79 -0.12
C VAL A 222 16.09 6.75 0.24
N HIS A 223 16.49 5.55 0.67
CA HIS A 223 15.58 4.51 1.16
C HIS A 223 14.70 5.00 2.32
N SER A 224 13.56 4.39 2.55
CA SER A 224 12.61 4.74 3.63
C SER A 224 12.13 6.20 3.61
N PHE A 225 12.12 6.88 2.47
CA PHE A 225 11.76 8.30 2.36
C PHE A 225 10.34 8.63 2.88
N SER A 226 9.47 7.64 3.01
CA SER A 226 8.10 7.82 3.50
C SER A 226 7.95 7.50 5.00
N GLU A 227 9.03 7.07 5.68
CA GLU A 227 9.01 6.66 7.08
C GLU A 227 9.64 7.74 7.98
N ARG A 228 8.83 8.41 8.81
CA ARG A 228 9.31 9.50 9.68
C ARG A 228 10.34 9.03 10.70
N ASP A 229 10.22 7.80 11.19
CA ASP A 229 11.12 7.23 12.18
C ASP A 229 12.49 6.82 11.61
N ALA A 230 12.67 6.91 10.27
CA ALA A 230 13.98 6.73 9.65
C ALA A 230 14.94 7.90 9.91
N GLY A 231 14.44 8.99 10.52
CA GLY A 231 15.23 10.21 10.73
C GLY A 231 15.45 11.00 9.43
N ASN A 232 16.40 11.96 9.45
CA ASN A 232 16.60 12.90 8.34
C ASN A 232 18.05 12.93 7.81
N ASP A 233 18.86 11.93 8.14
CA ASP A 233 20.27 11.85 7.74
C ASP A 233 20.44 10.90 6.55
N ASN A 234 20.46 11.46 5.33
CA ASN A 234 20.62 10.71 4.09
C ASN A 234 21.95 9.92 4.03
N SER A 235 22.99 10.34 4.78
CA SER A 235 24.28 9.65 4.77
C SER A 235 24.20 8.21 5.30
N LYS A 236 23.14 7.89 6.04
CA LYS A 236 22.84 6.53 6.54
C LYS A 236 22.19 5.62 5.49
N GLY A 237 21.88 6.15 4.31
CA GLY A 237 21.24 5.41 3.22
C GLY A 237 19.73 5.20 3.37
N ALA A 238 19.17 5.47 4.56
CA ALA A 238 17.73 5.45 4.82
C ALA A 238 17.36 6.67 5.66
N ALA A 239 16.42 7.50 5.18
CA ALA A 239 15.99 8.72 5.86
C ALA A 239 14.63 9.18 5.33
N TYR A 240 13.85 9.85 6.20
CA TYR A 240 12.60 10.49 5.83
C TYR A 240 12.83 11.71 4.92
N ASN A 241 12.00 11.85 3.89
CA ASN A 241 11.97 13.02 3.03
C ASN A 241 10.51 13.46 2.84
N GLU A 242 10.11 14.53 3.53
CA GLU A 242 8.73 15.02 3.53
C GLU A 242 8.19 15.28 2.11
N ARG A 243 9.00 15.87 1.22
CA ARG A 243 8.58 16.15 -0.15
C ARG A 243 8.34 14.87 -0.95
N ALA A 244 9.22 13.89 -0.80
CA ALA A 244 9.09 12.60 -1.47
C ALA A 244 7.89 11.81 -0.90
N ASP A 245 7.72 11.76 0.44
CA ASP A 245 6.56 11.12 1.08
C ASP A 245 5.24 11.71 0.57
N ARG A 246 5.07 13.01 0.64
CA ARG A 246 3.85 13.67 0.16
C ARG A 246 3.61 13.45 -1.33
N ARG A 247 4.64 13.63 -2.17
CA ARG A 247 4.52 13.48 -3.62
C ARG A 247 4.22 12.04 -4.04
N SER A 248 4.85 11.06 -3.40
CA SER A 248 4.62 9.65 -3.69
C SER A 248 3.20 9.21 -3.29
N TRP A 249 2.70 9.72 -2.16
CA TRP A 249 1.32 9.48 -1.75
C TRP A 249 0.30 10.06 -2.75
N GLU A 250 0.51 11.29 -3.24
CA GLU A 250 -0.34 11.89 -4.26
C GLU A 250 -0.25 11.13 -5.59
N ALA A 251 0.96 10.71 -6.01
CA ALA A 251 1.14 9.91 -7.22
C ALA A 251 0.39 8.57 -7.14
N MET A 252 0.45 7.88 -6.01
CA MET A 252 -0.34 6.66 -5.76
C MET A 252 -1.84 6.94 -5.86
N LYS A 253 -2.35 7.98 -5.23
CA LYS A 253 -3.78 8.34 -5.30
C LYS A 253 -4.22 8.60 -6.73
N GLN A 254 -3.46 9.36 -7.48
CA GLN A 254 -3.75 9.61 -8.90
C GLN A 254 -3.76 8.31 -9.71
N PHE A 255 -2.75 7.46 -9.52
CA PHE A 255 -2.67 6.16 -10.18
C PHE A 255 -3.88 5.27 -9.88
N PHE A 256 -4.35 5.26 -8.64
CA PHE A 256 -5.54 4.51 -8.23
C PHE A 256 -6.83 5.04 -8.86
N THR A 257 -6.94 6.36 -9.13
CA THR A 257 -8.12 6.90 -9.85
C THR A 257 -8.24 6.36 -11.27
N GLU A 258 -7.15 5.92 -11.86
CA GLU A 258 -7.13 5.25 -13.16
C GLU A 258 -7.31 3.74 -13.05
N ALA A 259 -6.55 3.11 -12.16
CA ALA A 259 -6.46 1.65 -12.09
C ALA A 259 -7.67 0.98 -11.41
N LEU A 260 -8.40 1.69 -10.53
CA LEU A 260 -9.52 1.15 -9.74
C LEU A 260 -10.90 1.69 -10.18
N LYS A 261 -11.02 2.04 -11.45
CA LYS A 261 -12.31 2.50 -12.05
C LYS A 261 -13.35 1.39 -12.09
#